data_c874512f0788bffd2b86b806dcd02b2b
#
_entry.id   c874512f0788bffd2b86b806dcd02b2b
#
_cell.length_a   1.000
_cell.length_b   1.000
_cell.length_c   1.000
_cell.angle_alpha   90.00
_cell.angle_beta   90.00
_cell.angle_gamma   90.00
#
_symmetry.space_group_name_H-M   'P 1'
#
loop_
_entity.id
_entity.type
_entity.pdbx_description
1 polymer ?
#
loop_
_entity_poly.entity_id
_entity_poly.type
_entity_poly.pdbx_seq_one_letter_code
_entity_poly.pdbx_strand_id
1 'polypeptide(L)'
;MTVPSIVIEEIEGVRAISFQRDERGQANQEMVRLYFSNEFLRTTQGIRRLVVDLSGVLSLDSAALGPLVQKLREVHELDGRMALAGVNSPALKEIFALTRFDKVFPMYPTRDEAIAALADAR
;
A
#
# COMPACT_ATOMS: atom_id res chain seq x y z
N MET A 1 -3.94 8.43 -24.83
CA MET A 1 -4.64 7.91 -23.66
C MET A 1 -3.65 7.33 -22.66
N THR A 2 -3.84 7.68 -21.42
CA THR A 2 -2.91 7.26 -20.38
C THR A 2 -3.38 5.95 -19.76
N VAL A 3 -2.48 4.97 -19.68
CA VAL A 3 -2.76 3.74 -18.97
C VAL A 3 -2.60 4.04 -17.48
N PRO A 4 -3.59 3.72 -16.66
CA PRO A 4 -3.45 3.98 -15.23
C PRO A 4 -2.29 3.19 -14.66
N SER A 5 -1.42 3.89 -13.94
CA SER A 5 -0.30 3.23 -13.25
C SER A 5 -0.75 2.63 -11.92
N ILE A 6 -1.91 3.05 -11.44
CA ILE A 6 -2.45 2.65 -10.16
C ILE A 6 -3.66 1.76 -10.41
N VAL A 7 -3.70 0.62 -9.76
CA VAL A 7 -4.82 -0.31 -9.85
C VAL A 7 -5.54 -0.33 -8.52
N ILE A 8 -6.82 0.02 -8.53
CA ILE A 8 -7.65 0.06 -7.33
C ILE A 8 -8.79 -0.92 -7.51
N GLU A 9 -8.88 -1.90 -6.61
CA GLU A 9 -9.88 -2.96 -6.71
C GLU A 9 -10.60 -3.16 -5.38
N GLU A 10 -11.84 -3.65 -5.46
CA GLU A 10 -12.59 -4.08 -4.29
C GLU A 10 -12.72 -5.58 -4.36
N ILE A 11 -12.17 -6.27 -3.38
CA ILE A 11 -12.17 -7.74 -3.35
C ILE A 11 -12.60 -8.17 -1.96
N GLU A 12 -13.76 -8.82 -1.87
CA GLU A 12 -14.31 -9.34 -0.60
C GLU A 12 -14.38 -8.27 0.49
N GLY A 13 -14.75 -7.06 0.10
CA GLY A 13 -14.89 -5.95 1.05
C GLY A 13 -13.59 -5.27 1.40
N VAL A 14 -12.50 -5.63 0.74
CA VAL A 14 -11.18 -5.05 0.98
C VAL A 14 -10.81 -4.20 -0.22
N ARG A 15 -10.40 -2.95 0.03
CA ARG A 15 -9.82 -2.11 -1.02
C ARG A 15 -8.36 -2.49 -1.18
N ALA A 16 -7.98 -2.90 -2.39
CA ALA A 16 -6.59 -3.25 -2.69
C ALA A 16 -6.03 -2.27 -3.71
N ILE A 17 -4.91 -1.66 -3.37
CA ILE A 17 -4.22 -0.72 -4.23
C ILE A 17 -2.91 -1.36 -4.64
N SER A 18 -2.64 -1.38 -5.94
CA SER A 18 -1.39 -1.89 -6.47
C SER A 18 -0.93 -1.01 -7.61
N PHE A 19 0.27 -1.27 -8.10
CA PHE A 19 0.89 -0.45 -9.13
C PHE A 19 1.22 -1.33 -10.32
N GLN A 20 0.96 -0.81 -11.52
CA GLN A 20 1.36 -1.50 -12.73
C GLN A 20 2.87 -1.61 -12.77
N ARG A 21 3.34 -2.73 -13.25
CA ARG A 21 4.78 -3.01 -13.33
C ARG A 21 5.19 -3.17 -14.79
N ASP A 22 6.41 -2.77 -15.08
CA ASP A 22 6.95 -2.93 -16.42
C ASP A 22 7.39 -4.39 -16.63
N GLU A 23 8.05 -4.66 -17.76
CA GLU A 23 8.47 -6.01 -18.09
C GLU A 23 9.55 -6.55 -17.16
N ARG A 24 10.18 -5.68 -16.38
CA ARG A 24 11.14 -6.10 -15.35
C ARG A 24 10.47 -6.32 -14.00
N GLY A 25 9.17 -6.13 -13.92
CA GLY A 25 8.45 -6.25 -12.67
C GLY A 25 8.54 -5.04 -11.77
N GLN A 26 8.92 -3.88 -12.32
CA GLN A 26 9.10 -2.66 -11.53
C GLN A 26 8.00 -1.66 -11.78
N ALA A 27 7.54 -1.03 -10.71
CA ALA A 27 6.59 0.08 -10.80
C ALA A 27 7.33 1.35 -11.19
N ASN A 28 6.61 2.28 -11.81
CA ASN A 28 7.17 3.58 -12.16
C ASN A 28 7.30 4.40 -10.87
N GLN A 29 8.53 4.69 -10.46
CA GLN A 29 8.79 5.36 -9.19
C GLN A 29 8.19 6.76 -9.10
N GLU A 30 8.20 7.50 -10.19
CA GLU A 30 7.61 8.85 -10.18
C GLU A 30 6.10 8.77 -10.01
N MET A 31 5.45 7.83 -10.67
CA MET A 31 4.01 7.67 -10.54
C MET A 31 3.62 7.20 -9.13
N VAL A 32 4.44 6.33 -8.54
CA VAL A 32 4.23 5.90 -7.15
C VAL A 32 4.30 7.11 -6.21
N ARG A 33 5.35 7.92 -6.37
CA ARG A 33 5.54 9.11 -5.54
C ARG A 33 4.37 10.08 -5.68
N LEU A 34 3.95 10.34 -6.92
CA LEU A 34 2.84 11.26 -7.17
C LEU A 34 1.54 10.73 -6.61
N TYR A 35 1.31 9.43 -6.71
CA TYR A 35 0.10 8.84 -6.17
C TYR A 35 0.02 9.05 -4.66
N PHE A 36 1.08 8.70 -3.93
CA PHE A 36 1.05 8.86 -2.47
C PHE A 36 0.95 10.33 -2.06
N SER A 37 1.60 11.23 -2.81
CA SER A 37 1.55 12.65 -2.47
C SER A 37 0.19 13.29 -2.72
N ASN A 38 -0.49 12.88 -3.79
CA ASN A 38 -1.65 13.63 -4.27
C ASN A 38 -2.96 12.87 -4.24
N GLU A 39 -2.92 11.54 -4.32
CA GLU A 39 -4.14 10.77 -4.57
C GLU A 39 -4.46 9.76 -3.48
N PHE A 40 -3.46 9.26 -2.77
CA PHE A 40 -3.65 8.14 -1.87
C PHE A 40 -4.73 8.40 -0.81
N LEU A 41 -4.60 9.50 -0.08
CA LEU A 41 -5.57 9.78 0.98
C LEU A 41 -6.96 10.05 0.42
N ARG A 42 -7.02 10.68 -0.75
CA ARG A 42 -8.29 10.98 -1.40
C ARG A 42 -9.00 9.70 -1.87
N THR A 43 -8.24 8.79 -2.51
CA THR A 43 -8.84 7.59 -3.08
C THR A 43 -9.11 6.50 -2.05
N THR A 44 -8.65 6.70 -0.81
CA THR A 44 -8.91 5.75 0.26
C THR A 44 -9.78 6.33 1.37
N GLN A 45 -10.38 7.49 1.14
CA GLN A 45 -11.21 8.16 2.14
C GLN A 45 -12.35 7.26 2.57
N GLY A 46 -12.51 7.08 3.89
CA GLY A 46 -13.59 6.28 4.45
C GLY A 46 -13.40 4.78 4.33
N ILE A 47 -12.31 4.33 3.73
CA ILE A 47 -12.06 2.90 3.55
C ILE A 47 -11.53 2.32 4.86
N ARG A 48 -12.16 1.24 5.32
CA ARG A 48 -11.84 0.62 6.61
C ARG A 48 -10.99 -0.64 6.48
N ARG A 49 -10.97 -1.26 5.31
CA ARG A 49 -10.15 -2.44 5.05
C ARG A 49 -9.32 -2.16 3.82
N LEU A 50 -8.03 -1.97 4.02
CA LEU A 50 -7.15 -1.48 2.97
C LEU A 50 -5.88 -2.31 2.90
N VAL A 51 -5.57 -2.78 1.69
CA VAL A 51 -4.30 -3.42 1.40
C VAL A 51 -3.56 -2.54 0.41
N VAL A 52 -2.31 -2.22 0.70
CA VAL A 52 -1.43 -1.54 -0.24
C VAL A 52 -0.36 -2.54 -0.67
N ASP A 53 -0.42 -2.92 -1.94
CA ASP A 53 0.51 -3.88 -2.52
C ASP A 53 1.69 -3.11 -3.12
N LEU A 54 2.84 -3.27 -2.52
CA LEU A 54 4.06 -2.55 -2.92
C LEU A 54 4.96 -3.40 -3.83
N SER A 55 4.41 -4.48 -4.40
CA SER A 55 5.16 -5.29 -5.36
C SER A 55 5.68 -4.41 -6.49
N GLY A 56 6.96 -4.51 -6.78
CA GLY A 56 7.59 -3.73 -7.83
C GLY A 56 8.02 -2.32 -7.42
N VAL A 57 7.62 -1.88 -6.24
CA VAL A 57 8.05 -0.58 -5.73
C VAL A 57 9.44 -0.74 -5.15
N LEU A 58 10.38 0.05 -5.65
CA LEU A 58 11.80 -0.09 -5.26
C LEU A 58 12.13 0.68 -4.00
N SER A 59 11.49 1.82 -3.79
CA SER A 59 11.78 2.68 -2.63
C SER A 59 10.62 3.62 -2.39
N LEU A 60 10.54 4.17 -1.19
CA LEU A 60 9.57 5.20 -0.84
C LEU A 60 10.31 6.28 -0.05
N ASP A 61 9.88 7.52 -0.24
CA ASP A 61 10.43 8.64 0.51
C ASP A 61 9.38 9.20 1.48
N SER A 62 9.71 10.30 2.13
CA SER A 62 8.82 10.90 3.12
C SER A 62 7.49 11.34 2.52
N ALA A 63 7.45 11.63 1.22
CA ALA A 63 6.21 12.00 0.54
C ALA A 63 5.20 10.85 0.52
N ALA A 64 5.68 9.61 0.62
CA ALA A 64 4.83 8.43 0.68
C ALA A 64 4.64 7.94 2.10
N LEU A 65 5.70 7.99 2.91
CA LEU A 65 5.66 7.42 4.26
C LEU A 65 4.68 8.17 5.16
N GLY A 66 4.62 9.49 5.04
CA GLY A 66 3.70 10.30 5.84
C GLY A 66 2.24 9.92 5.62
N PRO A 67 1.77 9.93 4.37
CA PRO A 67 0.39 9.53 4.08
C PRO A 67 0.07 8.10 4.50
N LEU A 68 1.03 7.17 4.40
CA LEU A 68 0.80 5.80 4.86
C LEU A 68 0.49 5.76 6.36
N VAL A 69 1.28 6.46 7.16
CA VAL A 69 1.06 6.51 8.61
C VAL A 69 -0.25 7.21 8.94
N GLN A 70 -0.52 8.30 8.23
CA GLN A 70 -1.76 9.04 8.43
C GLN A 70 -2.98 8.16 8.15
N LYS A 71 -2.92 7.37 7.08
CA LYS A 71 -4.01 6.47 6.73
C LYS A 71 -4.16 5.36 7.75
N LEU A 72 -3.06 4.81 8.25
CA LEU A 72 -3.14 3.78 9.28
C LEU A 72 -3.86 4.29 10.53
N ARG A 73 -3.54 5.52 10.94
CA ARG A 73 -4.21 6.14 12.08
C ARG A 73 -5.70 6.31 11.82
N GLU A 74 -6.06 6.78 10.64
CA GLU A 74 -7.46 6.96 10.26
C GLU A 74 -8.22 5.64 10.27
N VAL A 75 -7.61 4.60 9.70
CA VAL A 75 -8.23 3.27 9.66
C VAL A 75 -8.47 2.75 11.07
N HIS A 76 -7.52 2.94 11.97
CA HIS A 76 -7.69 2.52 13.36
C HIS A 76 -8.82 3.30 14.03
N GLU A 77 -8.98 4.57 13.73
CA GLU A 77 -10.07 5.37 14.28
C GLU A 77 -11.43 4.89 13.78
N LEU A 78 -11.46 4.27 12.61
CA LEU A 78 -12.68 3.72 12.03
C LEU A 78 -12.89 2.25 12.42
N ASP A 79 -12.10 1.73 13.35
CA ASP A 79 -12.11 0.32 13.74
C ASP A 79 -11.88 -0.60 12.55
N GLY A 80 -11.03 -0.16 11.64
CA GLY A 80 -10.70 -0.92 10.45
C GLY A 80 -9.34 -1.59 10.54
N ARG A 81 -8.87 -2.06 9.40
CA ARG A 81 -7.58 -2.74 9.27
C ARG A 81 -6.88 -2.31 8.01
N MET A 82 -5.56 -2.17 8.10
CA MET A 82 -4.73 -1.84 6.96
C MET A 82 -3.50 -2.73 6.99
N ALA A 83 -3.10 -3.21 5.83
CA ALA A 83 -1.92 -4.05 5.70
C ALA A 83 -1.11 -3.65 4.47
N LEU A 84 0.17 -3.94 4.51
CA LEU A 84 1.06 -3.79 3.36
C LEU A 84 1.41 -5.17 2.84
N ALA A 85 1.66 -5.27 1.55
CA ALA A 85 1.99 -6.54 0.93
C ALA A 85 3.10 -6.33 -0.09
N GLY A 86 3.80 -7.40 -0.42
CA GLY A 86 4.72 -7.41 -1.54
C GLY A 86 5.96 -6.54 -1.37
N VAL A 87 6.40 -6.31 -0.14
CA VAL A 87 7.63 -5.55 0.08
C VAL A 87 8.80 -6.46 -0.24
N ASN A 88 9.28 -6.38 -1.47
CA ASN A 88 10.31 -7.30 -1.98
C ASN A 88 11.65 -6.64 -2.20
N SER A 89 11.67 -5.33 -2.45
CA SER A 89 12.92 -4.61 -2.69
C SER A 89 13.76 -4.54 -1.43
N PRO A 90 15.07 -4.87 -1.51
CA PRO A 90 15.95 -4.72 -0.34
C PRO A 90 15.99 -3.29 0.18
N ALA A 91 15.99 -2.29 -0.70
CA ALA A 91 16.01 -0.90 -0.28
C ALA A 91 14.74 -0.54 0.47
N LEU A 92 13.59 -1.02 0.00
CA LEU A 92 12.32 -0.75 0.66
C LEU A 92 12.25 -1.45 2.02
N LYS A 93 12.74 -2.68 2.10
CA LYS A 93 12.81 -3.39 3.38
C LYS A 93 13.65 -2.64 4.39
N GLU A 94 14.78 -2.08 3.93
CA GLU A 94 15.65 -1.32 4.81
C GLU A 94 14.96 -0.06 5.32
N ILE A 95 14.26 0.66 4.44
CA ILE A 95 13.51 1.85 4.85
C ILE A 95 12.49 1.50 5.93
N PHE A 96 11.76 0.41 5.74
CA PHE A 96 10.74 0.01 6.71
C PHE A 96 11.36 -0.45 8.02
N ALA A 97 12.51 -1.07 7.99
CA ALA A 97 13.22 -1.45 9.21
C ALA A 97 13.71 -0.21 9.96
N LEU A 98 14.30 0.74 9.25
CA LEU A 98 14.83 1.96 9.85
C LEU A 98 13.73 2.84 10.45
N THR A 99 12.57 2.89 9.81
CA THR A 99 11.45 3.69 10.29
C THR A 99 10.57 2.93 11.26
N ARG A 100 10.84 1.65 11.47
CA ARG A 100 10.02 0.76 12.29
C ARG A 100 8.63 0.52 11.73
N PHE A 101 8.42 0.80 10.46
CA PHE A 101 7.14 0.54 9.81
C PHE A 101 6.85 -0.96 9.77
N ASP A 102 7.89 -1.79 9.72
CA ASP A 102 7.72 -3.24 9.76
C ASP A 102 7.14 -3.73 11.09
N LYS A 103 7.18 -2.90 12.14
CA LYS A 103 6.56 -3.22 13.42
C LYS A 103 5.19 -2.58 13.59
N VAL A 104 4.90 -1.56 12.78
CA VAL A 104 3.67 -0.78 12.89
C VAL A 104 2.59 -1.30 11.96
N PHE A 105 2.96 -1.70 10.76
CA PHE A 105 2.02 -2.22 9.77
C PHE A 105 2.04 -3.74 9.74
N PRO A 106 0.87 -4.40 9.75
CA PRO A 106 0.82 -5.81 9.36
C PRO A 106 1.33 -5.95 7.94
N MET A 107 2.20 -6.92 7.71
CA MET A 107 2.83 -7.09 6.41
C MET A 107 2.68 -8.54 5.97
N TYR A 108 2.39 -8.73 4.69
CA TYR A 108 2.17 -10.03 4.09
C TYR A 108 3.04 -10.19 2.84
N PRO A 109 3.46 -11.41 2.54
CA PRO A 109 4.30 -11.63 1.35
C PRO A 109 3.59 -11.27 0.04
N THR A 110 2.28 -11.52 -0.04
CA THR A 110 1.52 -11.29 -1.27
C THR A 110 0.25 -10.51 -1.00
N ARG A 111 -0.25 -9.87 -2.05
CA ARG A 111 -1.52 -9.16 -2.02
C ARG A 111 -2.67 -10.09 -1.61
N ASP A 112 -2.69 -11.29 -2.18
CA ASP A 112 -3.79 -12.21 -1.92
C ASP A 112 -3.81 -12.66 -0.46
N GLU A 113 -2.66 -12.89 0.15
CA GLU A 113 -2.61 -13.23 1.56
C GLU A 113 -3.10 -12.07 2.42
N ALA A 114 -2.72 -10.85 2.07
CA ALA A 114 -3.16 -9.67 2.81
C ALA A 114 -4.68 -9.49 2.70
N ILE A 115 -5.23 -9.64 1.49
CA ILE A 115 -6.66 -9.53 1.28
C ILE A 115 -7.41 -10.59 2.09
N ALA A 116 -6.94 -11.82 2.06
CA ALA A 116 -7.59 -12.90 2.81
C ALA A 116 -7.58 -12.60 4.31
N ALA A 117 -6.48 -12.08 4.82
CA ALA A 117 -6.38 -11.75 6.24
C ALA A 117 -7.36 -10.66 6.64
N LEU A 118 -7.54 -9.64 5.81
CA LEU A 118 -8.45 -8.55 6.12
C LEU A 118 -9.90 -8.91 5.85
N ALA A 119 -10.15 -9.75 4.85
CA ALA A 119 -11.51 -10.18 4.52
C ALA A 119 -12.10 -11.04 5.64
N ASP A 120 -11.27 -11.84 6.29
CA ASP A 120 -11.72 -12.70 7.38
C ASP A 120 -11.87 -11.96 8.71
N ALA A 121 -11.47 -10.71 8.79
CA ALA A 121 -11.55 -9.92 10.00
C ALA A 121 -13.00 -9.53 10.24
N ARG A 122 -13.54 -9.92 11.36
CA ARG A 122 -14.92 -9.66 11.70
C ARG A 122 -15.04 -8.85 12.97
#